data_b8c5cee5795449f1ff059fa1839d2cf9
#
_entry.id   b8c5cee5795449f1ff059fa1839d2cf9
#
_cell.length_a   1.000
_cell.length_b   1.000
_cell.length_c   1.000
_cell.angle_alpha   90.00
_cell.angle_beta   90.00
_cell.angle_gamma   90.00
#
_symmetry.space_group_name_H-M   'P 1'
#
loop_
_entity.id
_entity.type
_entity.pdbx_description
1 polymer ?
#
loop_
_entity_poly.entity_id
_entity_poly.type
_entity_poly.pdbx_seq_one_letter_code
_entity_poly.pdbx_strand_id
1 'polypeptide(L)'
;MEDIYEKYQVKQVINASGKMTILGGSRVSEDICQQMNIGASHFFEVKDLLDKTGNYLAALIGVESAYIVNSASGAIAQSVAACVSRGKLQYILDIYNPENKKRM
;
A
#
# COMPACT_ATOMS: atom_id res chain seq x y z
N MET A 1 8.49 29.89 6.62
CA MET A 1 8.68 28.50 6.18
C MET A 1 9.25 28.58 4.76
N GLU A 2 10.42 28.00 4.54
CA GLU A 2 11.04 28.01 3.20
C GLU A 2 10.13 27.29 2.21
N ASP A 3 9.88 27.90 1.04
CA ASP A 3 9.04 27.27 0.02
C ASP A 3 9.74 26.02 -0.53
N ILE A 4 9.08 24.89 -0.45
CA ILE A 4 9.60 23.59 -0.89
C ILE A 4 9.99 23.60 -2.38
N TYR A 5 9.29 24.37 -3.19
CA TYR A 5 9.56 24.50 -4.62
C TYR A 5 10.86 25.26 -4.89
N GLU A 6 11.11 26.33 -4.15
CA GLU A 6 12.37 27.09 -4.23
C GLU A 6 13.54 26.26 -3.70
N LYS A 7 13.37 25.61 -2.55
CA LYS A 7 14.40 24.77 -1.93
C LYS A 7 14.93 23.68 -2.85
N TYR A 8 14.06 22.99 -3.55
CA TYR A 8 14.43 21.88 -4.42
C TYR A 8 14.45 22.25 -5.90
N GLN A 9 14.26 23.51 -6.25
CA GLN A 9 14.25 24.05 -7.62
C GLN A 9 13.29 23.27 -8.54
N VAL A 10 12.13 22.87 -8.02
CA VAL A 10 11.09 22.18 -8.77
C VAL A 10 9.96 23.12 -9.13
N LYS A 11 9.32 22.88 -10.29
CA LYS A 11 8.20 23.72 -10.73
C LYS A 11 6.94 23.37 -9.94
N GLN A 12 6.25 24.40 -9.45
CA GLN A 12 4.91 24.24 -8.94
C GLN A 12 3.94 23.90 -10.08
N VAL A 13 3.09 22.90 -9.88
CA VAL A 13 2.10 22.47 -10.85
C VAL A 13 0.70 22.69 -10.30
N ILE A 14 -0.15 23.36 -11.07
CA ILE A 14 -1.59 23.45 -10.80
C ILE A 14 -2.25 22.29 -11.55
N ASN A 15 -2.66 21.27 -10.80
CA ASN A 15 -3.30 20.09 -11.39
C ASN A 15 -4.83 20.30 -11.50
N ALA A 16 -5.31 20.52 -12.71
CA ALA A 16 -6.73 20.62 -13.05
C ALA A 16 -7.30 19.34 -13.71
N SER A 17 -6.45 18.30 -13.89
CA SER A 17 -6.83 17.06 -14.59
C SER A 17 -7.25 15.92 -13.67
N GLY A 18 -7.19 16.10 -12.34
CA GLY A 18 -7.49 15.06 -11.37
C GLY A 18 -6.30 14.14 -11.05
N LYS A 19 -6.53 12.85 -10.89
CA LYS A 19 -5.47 11.89 -10.50
C LYS A 19 -4.52 11.62 -11.66
N MET A 20 -3.24 11.94 -11.49
CA MET A 20 -2.21 11.74 -12.51
C MET A 20 -0.93 11.16 -11.90
N THR A 21 -0.50 9.99 -12.37
CA THR A 21 0.69 9.29 -11.86
C THR A 21 1.97 10.14 -11.98
N ILE A 22 2.12 10.88 -13.08
CA ILE A 22 3.29 11.75 -13.31
C ILE A 22 3.39 12.91 -12.29
N LEU A 23 2.27 13.24 -11.64
CA LEU A 23 2.20 14.26 -10.58
C LEU A 23 2.11 13.65 -9.18
N GLY A 24 2.46 12.37 -9.03
CA GLY A 24 2.40 11.66 -7.75
C GLY A 24 1.02 11.08 -7.39
N GLY A 25 0.10 11.01 -8.36
CA GLY A 25 -1.23 10.45 -8.20
C GLY A 25 -2.25 11.48 -7.72
N SER A 26 -2.43 11.65 -6.41
CA SER A 26 -3.35 12.62 -5.83
C SER A 26 -2.75 13.32 -4.61
N ARG A 27 -3.22 14.53 -4.35
CA ARG A 27 -2.87 15.26 -3.13
C ARG A 27 -3.62 14.64 -1.94
N VAL A 28 -2.89 14.39 -0.87
CA VAL A 28 -3.46 13.89 0.39
C VAL A 28 -4.14 15.03 1.15
N SER A 29 -5.30 14.79 1.76
CA SER A 29 -5.98 15.79 2.59
C SER A 29 -5.22 16.04 3.89
N GLU A 30 -5.47 17.19 4.49
CA GLU A 30 -4.83 17.60 5.76
C GLU A 30 -5.08 16.59 6.87
N ASP A 31 -6.32 16.09 7.00
CA ASP A 31 -6.69 15.10 8.02
C ASP A 31 -5.88 13.81 7.89
N ILE A 32 -5.68 13.35 6.66
CA ILE A 32 -4.87 12.15 6.40
C ILE A 32 -3.39 12.44 6.71
N CYS A 33 -2.86 13.61 6.35
CA CYS A 33 -1.49 13.99 6.71
C CYS A 33 -1.28 13.99 8.23
N GLN A 34 -2.25 14.47 9.00
CA GLN A 34 -2.19 14.45 10.45
C GLN A 34 -2.16 13.02 10.99
N GLN A 35 -2.98 12.10 10.47
CA GLN A 35 -2.97 10.70 10.87
C GLN A 35 -1.65 10.01 10.49
N MET A 36 -1.09 10.30 9.32
CA MET A 36 0.23 9.81 8.93
C MET A 36 1.32 10.28 9.90
N ASN A 37 1.28 11.54 10.31
CA ASN A 37 2.24 12.11 11.27
C ASN A 37 2.12 11.45 12.66
N ILE A 38 0.90 11.19 13.14
CA ILE A 38 0.65 10.45 14.37
C ILE A 38 1.23 9.03 14.26
N GLY A 39 0.93 8.32 13.18
CA GLY A 39 1.46 6.99 12.92
C GLY A 39 2.99 6.94 12.90
N ALA A 40 3.62 7.91 12.25
CA ALA A 40 5.07 8.01 12.15
C ALA A 40 5.77 8.35 13.48
N SER A 41 5.05 8.92 14.43
CA SER A 41 5.59 9.30 15.76
C SER A 41 5.44 8.23 16.84
N HIS A 42 4.88 7.06 16.52
CA HIS A 42 4.63 5.98 17.47
C HIS A 42 5.22 4.65 16.98
N PHE A 43 5.51 3.77 17.92
CA PHE A 43 5.91 2.40 17.62
C PHE A 43 4.69 1.48 17.73
N PHE A 44 4.55 0.58 16.75
CA PHE A 44 3.49 -0.43 16.72
C PHE A 44 4.10 -1.80 16.44
N GLU A 45 3.49 -2.84 16.98
CA GLU A 45 3.70 -4.17 16.45
C GLU A 45 2.99 -4.27 15.08
N VAL A 46 3.77 -4.38 14.01
CA VAL A 46 3.27 -4.28 12.62
C VAL A 46 2.21 -5.35 12.33
N LYS A 47 2.41 -6.57 12.82
CA LYS A 47 1.44 -7.64 12.63
C LYS A 47 0.10 -7.32 13.29
N ASP A 48 0.11 -6.89 14.53
CA ASP A 48 -1.11 -6.52 15.27
C ASP A 48 -1.84 -5.34 14.61
N LEU A 49 -1.09 -4.33 14.15
CA LEU A 49 -1.63 -3.19 13.43
C LEU A 49 -2.33 -3.62 12.13
N LEU A 50 -1.68 -4.47 11.33
CA LEU A 50 -2.24 -4.97 10.07
C LEU A 50 -3.49 -5.84 10.30
N ASP A 51 -3.45 -6.72 11.27
CA ASP A 51 -4.58 -7.61 11.59
C ASP A 51 -5.80 -6.78 12.06
N LYS A 52 -5.60 -5.81 12.96
CA LYS A 52 -6.69 -4.98 13.49
C LYS A 52 -7.26 -4.01 12.46
N THR A 53 -6.40 -3.35 11.69
CA THR A 53 -6.85 -2.43 10.65
C THR A 53 -7.50 -3.16 9.48
N GLY A 54 -7.00 -4.35 9.13
CA GLY A 54 -7.62 -5.22 8.14
C GLY A 54 -9.04 -5.66 8.57
N ASN A 55 -9.20 -6.11 9.81
CA ASN A 55 -10.51 -6.49 10.35
C ASN A 55 -11.50 -5.30 10.40
N TYR A 56 -11.01 -4.11 10.77
CA TYR A 56 -11.84 -2.90 10.75
C TYR A 56 -12.34 -2.59 9.33
N LEU A 57 -11.45 -2.62 8.33
CA LEU A 57 -11.83 -2.38 6.94
C LEU A 57 -12.76 -3.46 6.40
N ALA A 58 -12.51 -4.73 6.71
CA ALA A 58 -13.36 -5.83 6.31
C ALA A 58 -14.81 -5.64 6.80
N ALA A 59 -14.97 -5.27 8.07
CA ALA A 59 -16.28 -4.96 8.65
C ALA A 59 -16.94 -3.74 7.99
N LEU A 60 -16.16 -2.68 7.70
CA LEU A 60 -16.67 -1.46 7.08
C LEU A 60 -17.20 -1.68 5.65
N ILE A 61 -16.52 -2.51 4.86
CA ILE A 61 -16.89 -2.80 3.47
C ILE A 61 -17.81 -4.02 3.34
N GLY A 62 -18.00 -4.81 4.41
CA GLY A 62 -18.85 -6.00 4.39
C GLY A 62 -18.21 -7.19 3.66
N VAL A 63 -16.90 -7.39 3.79
CA VAL A 63 -16.15 -8.51 3.21
C VAL A 63 -15.58 -9.41 4.31
N GLU A 64 -15.20 -10.64 3.95
CA GLU A 64 -14.67 -11.61 4.91
C GLU A 64 -13.32 -11.18 5.49
N SER A 65 -12.45 -10.58 4.68
CA SER A 65 -11.11 -10.17 5.07
C SER A 65 -10.62 -9.01 4.23
N ALA A 66 -9.77 -8.16 4.79
CA ALA A 66 -9.07 -7.10 4.09
C ALA A 66 -7.61 -7.03 4.54
N TYR A 67 -6.72 -6.69 3.61
CA TYR A 67 -5.30 -6.55 3.87
C TYR A 67 -4.77 -5.24 3.29
N ILE A 68 -4.05 -4.47 4.10
CA ILE A 68 -3.51 -3.17 3.70
C ILE A 68 -2.13 -3.37 3.09
N VAL A 69 -1.92 -2.79 1.92
CA VAL A 69 -0.64 -2.80 1.19
C VAL A 69 -0.23 -1.39 0.81
N ASN A 70 1.03 -1.21 0.52
CA ASN A 70 1.61 0.10 0.18
C ASN A 70 1.41 0.52 -1.28
N SER A 71 0.96 -0.39 -2.16
CA SER A 71 0.76 -0.08 -3.57
C SER A 71 -0.21 -1.05 -4.25
N ALA A 72 -0.86 -0.61 -5.33
CA ALA A 72 -1.73 -1.44 -6.15
C ALA A 72 -0.97 -2.63 -6.78
N SER A 73 0.27 -2.41 -7.23
CA SER A 73 1.13 -3.48 -7.77
C SER A 73 1.43 -4.55 -6.72
N GLY A 74 1.71 -4.12 -5.48
CA GLY A 74 1.90 -5.03 -4.35
C GLY A 74 0.62 -5.82 -4.02
N ALA A 75 -0.54 -5.16 -4.07
CA ALA A 75 -1.83 -5.82 -3.86
C ALA A 75 -2.08 -6.92 -4.90
N ILE A 76 -1.85 -6.64 -6.18
CA ILE A 76 -2.01 -7.61 -7.27
C ILE A 76 -1.06 -8.80 -7.07
N ALA A 77 0.23 -8.54 -6.82
CA ALA A 77 1.22 -9.59 -6.61
C ALA A 77 0.86 -10.50 -5.43
N GLN A 78 0.44 -9.92 -4.31
CA GLN A 78 0.02 -10.69 -3.13
C GLN A 78 -1.27 -11.47 -3.37
N SER A 79 -2.25 -10.90 -4.09
CA SER A 79 -3.48 -11.60 -4.46
C SER A 79 -3.19 -12.83 -5.33
N VAL A 80 -2.33 -12.68 -6.33
CA VAL A 80 -1.90 -13.81 -7.17
C VAL A 80 -1.16 -14.85 -6.33
N ALA A 81 -0.24 -14.43 -5.46
CA ALA A 81 0.49 -15.33 -4.57
C ALA A 81 -0.47 -16.11 -3.64
N ALA A 82 -1.46 -15.44 -3.08
CA ALA A 82 -2.48 -16.08 -2.23
C ALA A 82 -3.29 -17.13 -3.00
N CYS A 83 -3.74 -16.81 -4.21
CA CYS A 83 -4.48 -17.73 -5.07
C CYS A 83 -3.66 -18.97 -5.47
N VAL A 84 -2.41 -18.76 -5.87
CA VAL A 84 -1.50 -19.83 -6.30
C VAL A 84 -1.08 -20.72 -5.14
N SER A 85 -0.83 -20.12 -3.97
CA SER A 85 -0.37 -20.86 -2.78
C SER A 85 -1.44 -21.76 -2.15
N ARG A 86 -2.72 -21.47 -2.40
CA ARG A 86 -3.85 -22.18 -1.77
C ARG A 86 -3.70 -22.32 -0.25
N GLY A 87 -3.17 -21.26 0.39
CA GLY A 87 -2.91 -21.20 1.82
C GLY A 87 -1.68 -21.98 2.31
N LYS A 88 -0.83 -22.49 1.42
CA LYS A 88 0.41 -23.18 1.77
C LYS A 88 1.61 -22.24 1.63
N LEU A 89 2.26 -21.91 2.74
CA LEU A 89 3.42 -21.00 2.76
C LEU A 89 4.53 -21.45 1.82
N GLN A 90 4.78 -22.75 1.71
CA GLN A 90 5.84 -23.30 0.83
C GLN A 90 5.65 -22.86 -0.63
N TYR A 91 4.42 -22.83 -1.12
CA TYR A 91 4.15 -22.40 -2.50
C TYR A 91 4.41 -20.92 -2.72
N ILE A 92 4.25 -20.07 -1.69
CA ILE A 92 4.62 -18.64 -1.76
C ILE A 92 6.13 -18.49 -1.89
N LEU A 93 6.89 -19.25 -1.11
CA LEU A 93 8.36 -19.24 -1.16
C LEU A 93 8.88 -19.77 -2.50
N ASP A 94 8.21 -20.76 -3.07
CA ASP A 94 8.56 -21.37 -4.35
C ASP A 94 8.26 -20.47 -5.57
N ILE A 95 7.39 -19.46 -5.45
CA ILE A 95 7.11 -18.51 -6.55
C ILE A 95 8.39 -17.82 -7.04
N TYR A 96 9.34 -17.56 -6.14
CA TYR A 96 10.61 -16.91 -6.45
C TYR A 96 11.71 -17.91 -6.90
N ASN A 97 11.43 -19.21 -6.90
CA ASN A 97 12.38 -20.21 -7.32
C ASN A 97 12.30 -20.41 -8.85
N PRO A 98 13.35 -20.05 -9.62
CA PRO A 98 13.35 -20.14 -11.08
C PRO A 98 13.20 -21.56 -11.61
N GLU A 99 13.51 -22.59 -10.80
CA GLU A 99 13.36 -23.99 -11.19
C GLU A 99 11.90 -24.46 -11.24
N ASN A 100 11.00 -23.76 -10.55
CA ASN A 100 9.58 -24.10 -10.47
C ASN A 100 8.71 -23.51 -11.60
N LYS A 101 9.29 -22.76 -12.55
CA LYS A 101 8.58 -22.17 -13.70
C LYS A 101 7.87 -23.18 -14.62
N LYS A 102 8.10 -24.48 -14.45
CA LYS A 102 7.50 -25.54 -15.27
C LYS A 102 6.17 -26.09 -14.73
N ARG A 103 5.62 -25.52 -13.63
CA ARG A 103 4.42 -26.04 -12.96
C ARG A 103 3.25 -25.04 -12.90
N MET A 104 3.34 -23.91 -13.60
CA MET A 104 2.22 -23.00 -13.81
C MET A 104 1.59 -23.19 -15.18
#